data_c59215070813382e61df03f3df3cc3d4
#
_entry.id   c59215070813382e61df03f3df3cc3d4
#
_cell.length_a   1.000
_cell.length_b   1.000
_cell.length_c   1.000
_cell.angle_alpha   90.00
_cell.angle_beta   90.00
_cell.angle_gamma   90.00
#
_symmetry.space_group_name_H-M   'P 1'
#
loop_
_entity.id
_entity.type
_entity.pdbx_description
1 polymer ?
#
loop_
_entity_poly.entity_id
_entity_poly.type
_entity_poly.pdbx_seq_one_letter_code
_entity_poly.pdbx_strand_id
1 'polypeptide(L)'
;MKSSKLKTIIKDIFIKYKLNKDHATICAEALINAELVGAPSHGLSRLKMYCDRISKKVINPKAKIKVKKISQSIAHVDGNNSIGFVAADTAIKTAISNAKKTGIGLVAVKNSGHYGLSGYYAEQAVKKGLMVMVFTNAPPAVAPHGALKSLFGTNPICFGTPTGSKVPFILDTSISMINRGKIRVAAREGTKIPEGVALDKFGKPTTDPKKALEGVQLPIAGFRGSGLAWMVDILSGVLTGGNHAGRVKDPFTDFSGPQNIGHLFFVLKPNLFVGNSFNKRIKDNIKTIKKLPKIKGVKEILYPGQSKFNRFKSNLKKEINISKAVLKDLEYLQSI
;
A
#
# COMPACT_ATOMS: atom_id res chain seq x y z
N MET A 1 -19.20 4.43 13.57
CA MET A 1 -18.43 4.28 14.85
C MET A 1 -17.22 5.22 14.84
N LYS A 2 -16.90 5.85 15.98
CA LYS A 2 -15.72 6.77 16.09
C LYS A 2 -14.41 6.03 15.80
N SER A 3 -13.50 6.66 15.09
CA SER A 3 -12.19 6.08 14.72
C SER A 3 -11.35 5.64 15.92
N SER A 4 -11.41 6.39 17.04
CA SER A 4 -10.73 6.04 18.29
C SER A 4 -11.25 4.72 18.88
N LYS A 5 -12.59 4.53 18.94
CA LYS A 5 -13.20 3.28 19.43
C LYS A 5 -12.82 2.10 18.56
N LEU A 6 -12.86 2.27 17.22
CA LEU A 6 -12.45 1.24 16.27
C LEU A 6 -10.96 0.87 16.43
N LYS A 7 -10.10 1.88 16.62
CA LYS A 7 -8.67 1.64 16.86
C LYS A 7 -8.44 0.75 18.09
N THR A 8 -9.17 1.01 19.19
CA THR A 8 -9.10 0.18 20.40
C THR A 8 -9.55 -1.26 20.10
N ILE A 9 -10.71 -1.44 19.49
CA ILE A 9 -11.24 -2.76 19.11
C ILE A 9 -10.24 -3.56 18.27
N ILE A 10 -9.68 -2.94 17.21
CA ILE A 10 -8.70 -3.61 16.34
C ILE A 10 -7.45 -4.00 17.09
N LYS A 11 -6.95 -3.10 17.96
CA LYS A 11 -5.78 -3.37 18.81
C LYS A 11 -6.03 -4.56 19.73
N ASP A 12 -7.19 -4.60 20.40
CA ASP A 12 -7.55 -5.68 21.32
C ASP A 12 -7.69 -7.03 20.59
N ILE A 13 -8.29 -7.01 19.38
CA ILE A 13 -8.32 -8.20 18.50
C ILE A 13 -6.90 -8.70 18.23
N PHE A 14 -5.97 -7.84 17.77
CA PHE A 14 -4.61 -8.26 17.48
C PHE A 14 -3.86 -8.78 18.73
N ILE A 15 -4.14 -8.22 19.92
CA ILE A 15 -3.60 -8.72 21.18
C ILE A 15 -4.12 -10.14 21.49
N LYS A 16 -5.41 -10.40 21.29
CA LYS A 16 -5.97 -11.78 21.39
C LYS A 16 -5.27 -12.74 20.42
N TYR A 17 -4.90 -12.28 19.23
CA TYR A 17 -4.10 -13.03 18.26
C TYR A 17 -2.58 -13.01 18.55
N LYS A 18 -2.19 -12.72 19.79
CA LYS A 18 -0.83 -12.82 20.33
C LYS A 18 0.18 -11.80 19.79
N LEU A 19 -0.24 -10.70 19.17
CA LEU A 19 0.63 -9.56 18.94
C LEU A 19 0.91 -8.85 20.28
N ASN A 20 2.12 -8.33 20.46
CA ASN A 20 2.39 -7.43 21.58
C ASN A 20 1.67 -6.07 21.37
N LYS A 21 1.57 -5.27 22.45
CA LYS A 21 0.83 -4.00 22.45
C LYS A 21 1.30 -3.00 21.37
N ASP A 22 2.61 -2.94 21.12
CA ASP A 22 3.20 -2.00 20.16
C ASP A 22 2.88 -2.42 18.73
N HIS A 23 3.08 -3.70 18.39
CA HIS A 23 2.74 -4.26 17.08
C HIS A 23 1.23 -4.15 16.80
N ALA A 24 0.39 -4.45 17.77
CA ALA A 24 -1.06 -4.29 17.63
C ALA A 24 -1.47 -2.83 17.41
N THR A 25 -0.78 -1.88 18.07
CA THR A 25 -1.03 -0.43 17.86
C THR A 25 -0.65 0.00 16.45
N ILE A 26 0.54 -0.40 15.95
CA ILE A 26 0.99 -0.11 14.58
C ILE A 26 -0.04 -0.63 13.56
N CYS A 27 -0.51 -1.87 13.72
CA CYS A 27 -1.49 -2.46 12.82
C CYS A 27 -2.84 -1.72 12.85
N ALA A 28 -3.33 -1.39 14.05
CA ALA A 28 -4.59 -0.66 14.22
C ALA A 28 -4.53 0.75 13.60
N GLU A 29 -3.42 1.45 13.78
CA GLU A 29 -3.21 2.79 13.19
C GLU A 29 -3.22 2.74 11.66
N ALA A 30 -2.52 1.80 11.06
CA ALA A 30 -2.47 1.65 9.61
C ALA A 30 -3.85 1.31 9.01
N LEU A 31 -4.61 0.41 9.65
CA LEU A 31 -5.96 0.03 9.20
C LEU A 31 -6.95 1.20 9.33
N ILE A 32 -6.92 1.93 10.46
CA ILE A 32 -7.77 3.13 10.64
C ILE A 32 -7.37 4.25 9.69
N ASN A 33 -6.08 4.45 9.43
CA ASN A 33 -5.65 5.42 8.43
C ASN A 33 -6.25 5.13 7.05
N ALA A 34 -6.28 3.85 6.64
CA ALA A 34 -6.89 3.45 5.37
C ALA A 34 -8.38 3.82 5.29
N GLU A 35 -9.15 3.63 6.36
CA GLU A 35 -10.55 4.07 6.43
C GLU A 35 -10.66 5.60 6.31
N LEU A 36 -9.86 6.32 7.08
CA LEU A 36 -9.89 7.78 7.12
C LEU A 36 -9.54 8.43 5.78
N VAL A 37 -8.60 7.88 5.03
CA VAL A 37 -8.25 8.40 3.68
C VAL A 37 -9.21 7.94 2.58
N GLY A 38 -10.23 7.12 2.92
CA GLY A 38 -11.23 6.60 1.97
C GLY A 38 -10.72 5.45 1.10
N ALA A 39 -9.91 4.57 1.68
CA ALA A 39 -9.40 3.35 1.05
C ALA A 39 -9.78 2.08 1.83
N PRO A 40 -11.08 1.80 2.04
CA PRO A 40 -11.56 0.70 2.90
C PRO A 40 -11.11 -0.69 2.43
N SER A 41 -10.75 -0.85 1.16
CA SER A 41 -10.17 -2.09 0.62
C SER A 41 -8.81 -2.46 1.27
N HIS A 42 -8.16 -1.54 1.95
CA HIS A 42 -6.90 -1.72 2.68
C HIS A 42 -7.06 -1.47 4.20
N GLY A 43 -8.29 -1.22 4.64
CA GLY A 43 -8.69 -0.97 6.02
C GLY A 43 -9.31 -2.20 6.71
N LEU A 44 -10.42 -1.97 7.38
CA LEU A 44 -11.14 -2.97 8.19
C LEU A 44 -11.51 -4.24 7.42
N SER A 45 -11.81 -4.14 6.14
CA SER A 45 -12.12 -5.30 5.28
C SER A 45 -10.97 -6.31 5.18
N ARG A 46 -9.77 -5.97 5.67
CA ARG A 46 -8.60 -6.85 5.70
C ARG A 46 -8.32 -7.46 7.06
N LEU A 47 -8.97 -7.00 8.12
CA LEU A 47 -8.67 -7.42 9.47
C LEU A 47 -8.78 -8.94 9.63
N LYS A 48 -9.92 -9.51 9.19
CA LYS A 48 -10.15 -10.96 9.24
C LYS A 48 -9.07 -11.74 8.49
N MET A 49 -8.66 -11.30 7.30
CA MET A 49 -7.58 -11.91 6.53
C MET A 49 -6.28 -12.02 7.33
N TYR A 50 -5.89 -10.96 8.06
CA TYR A 50 -4.67 -11.03 8.91
C TYR A 50 -4.84 -12.01 10.06
N CYS A 51 -5.99 -11.98 10.74
CA CYS A 51 -6.29 -12.89 11.84
C CYS A 51 -6.31 -14.36 11.37
N ASP A 52 -6.94 -14.66 10.24
CA ASP A 52 -6.94 -16.00 9.65
C ASP A 52 -5.53 -16.49 9.35
N ARG A 53 -4.67 -15.63 8.78
CA ARG A 53 -3.27 -15.97 8.48
C ARG A 53 -2.42 -16.21 9.75
N ILE A 54 -2.70 -15.50 10.84
CA ILE A 54 -2.06 -15.76 12.13
C ILE A 54 -2.54 -17.12 12.68
N SER A 55 -3.84 -17.39 12.67
CA SER A 55 -4.41 -18.67 13.11
C SER A 55 -3.87 -19.86 12.32
N LYS A 56 -3.65 -19.69 11.02
CA LYS A 56 -3.03 -20.69 10.12
C LYS A 56 -1.51 -20.76 10.24
N LYS A 57 -0.90 -20.03 11.18
CA LYS A 57 0.55 -20.02 11.48
C LYS A 57 1.44 -19.59 10.30
N VAL A 58 0.88 -18.90 9.31
CA VAL A 58 1.64 -18.34 8.16
C VAL A 58 2.02 -16.86 8.35
N ILE A 59 1.61 -16.26 9.47
CA ILE A 59 2.15 -15.02 10.04
C ILE A 59 2.60 -15.34 11.46
N ASN A 60 3.82 -14.91 11.81
CA ASN A 60 4.36 -15.03 13.16
C ASN A 60 3.98 -13.79 14.00
N PRO A 61 3.00 -13.88 14.92
CA PRO A 61 2.58 -12.74 15.73
C PRO A 61 3.62 -12.27 16.75
N LYS A 62 4.58 -13.14 17.10
CA LYS A 62 5.67 -12.87 18.05
C LYS A 62 7.01 -12.61 17.35
N ALA A 63 6.98 -12.29 16.04
CA ALA A 63 8.20 -12.07 15.28
C ALA A 63 9.04 -10.94 15.87
N LYS A 64 10.32 -11.20 15.99
CA LYS A 64 11.33 -10.18 16.30
C LYS A 64 11.93 -9.70 14.97
N ILE A 65 11.67 -8.44 14.64
CA ILE A 65 12.19 -7.84 13.42
C ILE A 65 13.70 -7.65 13.56
N LYS A 66 14.46 -8.09 12.54
CA LYS A 66 15.92 -7.94 12.53
C LYS A 66 16.31 -6.84 11.55
N VAL A 67 17.12 -5.90 11.99
CA VAL A 67 17.68 -4.84 11.16
C VAL A 67 19.17 -5.06 11.02
N LYS A 68 19.63 -5.40 9.82
CA LYS A 68 21.04 -5.50 9.48
C LYS A 68 21.48 -4.20 8.82
N LYS A 69 22.33 -3.45 9.48
CA LYS A 69 22.99 -2.27 8.92
C LYS A 69 24.05 -2.72 7.90
N ILE A 70 23.92 -2.27 6.66
CA ILE A 70 24.89 -2.56 5.58
C ILE A 70 25.93 -1.41 5.48
N SER A 71 25.44 -0.17 5.54
CA SER A 71 26.24 1.04 5.61
C SER A 71 25.54 2.09 6.47
N GLN A 72 26.05 3.29 6.54
CA GLN A 72 25.37 4.39 7.24
C GLN A 72 24.02 4.75 6.61
N SER A 73 23.87 4.56 5.30
CA SER A 73 22.66 4.91 4.54
C SER A 73 21.80 3.71 4.20
N ILE A 74 22.33 2.48 4.26
CA ILE A 74 21.68 1.27 3.76
C ILE A 74 21.44 0.28 4.89
N ALA A 75 20.25 -0.29 4.96
CA ALA A 75 19.91 -1.39 5.86
C ALA A 75 19.05 -2.44 5.18
N HIS A 76 19.10 -3.65 5.71
CA HIS A 76 18.23 -4.76 5.33
C HIS A 76 17.41 -5.18 6.55
N VAL A 77 16.09 -5.21 6.39
CA VAL A 77 15.13 -5.63 7.41
C VAL A 77 14.66 -7.04 7.08
N ASP A 78 14.83 -7.95 8.01
CA ASP A 78 14.18 -9.27 7.98
C ASP A 78 12.94 -9.21 8.86
N GLY A 79 11.77 -9.26 8.23
CA GLY A 79 10.47 -9.23 8.90
C GLY A 79 10.15 -10.50 9.70
N ASN A 80 10.93 -11.57 9.55
CA ASN A 80 10.75 -12.83 10.25
C ASN A 80 9.29 -13.36 10.18
N ASN A 81 8.68 -13.19 9.00
CA ASN A 81 7.28 -13.51 8.71
C ASN A 81 6.27 -12.82 9.64
N SER A 82 6.59 -11.64 10.15
CA SER A 82 5.65 -10.80 10.89
C SER A 82 4.49 -10.35 10.01
N ILE A 83 3.49 -9.78 10.65
CA ILE A 83 2.49 -8.98 9.93
C ILE A 83 3.19 -7.79 9.24
N GLY A 84 2.87 -7.57 7.96
CA GLY A 84 3.60 -6.63 7.11
C GLY A 84 3.68 -5.19 7.64
N PHE A 85 2.68 -4.74 8.38
CA PHE A 85 2.67 -3.41 9.01
C PHE A 85 3.87 -3.16 9.89
N VAL A 86 4.28 -4.15 10.69
CA VAL A 86 5.39 -4.03 11.66
C VAL A 86 6.74 -3.98 10.94
N ALA A 87 6.95 -4.86 9.96
CA ALA A 87 8.18 -4.85 9.17
C ALA A 87 8.34 -3.53 8.39
N ALA A 88 7.25 -3.03 7.80
CA ALA A 88 7.26 -1.78 7.04
C ALA A 88 7.43 -0.54 7.94
N ASP A 89 6.82 -0.52 9.13
CA ASP A 89 7.02 0.57 10.11
C ASP A 89 8.48 0.63 10.58
N THR A 90 9.08 -0.52 10.87
CA THR A 90 10.51 -0.60 11.21
C THR A 90 11.39 -0.11 10.07
N ALA A 91 11.08 -0.49 8.84
CA ALA A 91 11.86 -0.11 7.65
C ALA A 91 11.78 1.38 7.37
N ILE A 92 10.59 1.98 7.38
CA ILE A 92 10.44 3.42 7.11
C ILE A 92 11.11 4.27 8.21
N LYS A 93 10.98 3.89 9.49
CA LYS A 93 11.66 4.55 10.60
C LYS A 93 13.18 4.48 10.46
N THR A 94 13.70 3.32 10.06
CA THR A 94 15.14 3.13 9.79
C THR A 94 15.60 4.01 8.61
N ALA A 95 14.85 4.01 7.50
CA ALA A 95 15.18 4.82 6.33
C ALA A 95 15.17 6.33 6.64
N ILE A 96 14.17 6.80 7.41
CA ILE A 96 14.09 8.18 7.90
C ILE A 96 15.30 8.54 8.78
N SER A 97 15.65 7.66 9.72
CA SER A 97 16.81 7.86 10.61
C SER A 97 18.11 8.00 9.82
N ASN A 98 18.33 7.09 8.86
CA ASN A 98 19.49 7.11 7.99
C ASN A 98 19.52 8.39 7.14
N ALA A 99 18.42 8.74 6.48
CA ALA A 99 18.32 9.93 5.64
C ALA A 99 18.58 11.24 6.42
N LYS A 100 18.17 11.32 7.67
CA LYS A 100 18.47 12.47 8.52
C LYS A 100 19.97 12.63 8.79
N LYS A 101 20.69 11.51 8.94
CA LYS A 101 22.13 11.50 9.26
C LYS A 101 23.00 11.70 8.03
N THR A 102 22.69 11.03 6.93
CA THR A 102 23.55 10.94 5.74
C THR A 102 22.97 11.60 4.50
N GLY A 103 21.72 12.09 4.58
CA GLY A 103 21.01 12.66 3.43
C GLY A 103 20.18 11.65 2.66
N ILE A 104 20.48 10.36 2.76
CA ILE A 104 19.78 9.26 2.05
C ILE A 104 19.56 8.08 2.99
N GLY A 105 18.45 7.38 2.86
CA GLY A 105 18.17 6.13 3.55
C GLY A 105 17.54 5.13 2.58
N LEU A 106 18.22 4.01 2.34
CA LEU A 106 17.74 2.91 1.52
C LEU A 106 17.57 1.68 2.39
N VAL A 107 16.33 1.15 2.47
CA VAL A 107 16.02 -0.02 3.29
C VAL A 107 15.25 -1.05 2.48
N ALA A 108 15.86 -2.21 2.29
CA ALA A 108 15.24 -3.39 1.71
C ALA A 108 14.59 -4.24 2.81
N VAL A 109 13.44 -4.87 2.50
CA VAL A 109 12.70 -5.73 3.44
C VAL A 109 12.40 -7.06 2.78
N LYS A 110 12.62 -8.15 3.50
CA LYS A 110 12.18 -9.51 3.13
C LYS A 110 11.41 -10.17 4.26
N ASN A 111 10.86 -11.35 4.01
CA ASN A 111 10.08 -12.12 4.98
C ASN A 111 8.96 -11.29 5.62
N SER A 112 8.31 -10.46 4.81
CA SER A 112 7.18 -9.62 5.20
C SER A 112 5.86 -10.14 4.61
N GLY A 113 4.78 -9.46 4.90
CA GLY A 113 3.45 -9.73 4.36
C GLY A 113 2.79 -8.46 3.82
N HIS A 114 1.51 -8.56 3.47
CA HIS A 114 0.72 -7.40 3.10
C HIS A 114 0.75 -6.34 4.20
N TYR A 115 0.93 -5.05 3.83
CA TYR A 115 1.19 -3.96 4.79
C TYR A 115 0.24 -2.74 4.64
N GLY A 116 -0.88 -2.93 3.94
CA GLY A 116 -1.87 -1.86 3.73
C GLY A 116 -1.46 -0.88 2.63
N LEU A 117 -1.55 0.41 2.91
CA LEU A 117 -1.27 1.49 1.95
C LEU A 117 0.18 1.95 2.01
N SER A 118 0.85 2.03 0.87
CA SER A 118 2.20 2.60 0.77
C SER A 118 2.25 4.06 1.20
N GLY A 119 1.19 4.83 0.90
CA GLY A 119 1.06 6.23 1.27
C GLY A 119 1.08 6.49 2.78
N TYR A 120 0.67 5.51 3.61
CA TYR A 120 0.75 5.60 5.07
C TYR A 120 2.20 5.74 5.56
N TYR A 121 3.11 4.99 4.97
CA TYR A 121 4.54 5.06 5.29
C TYR A 121 5.19 6.30 4.66
N ALA A 122 4.81 6.62 3.42
CA ALA A 122 5.31 7.82 2.75
C ALA A 122 4.99 9.09 3.55
N GLU A 123 3.79 9.18 4.13
CA GLU A 123 3.39 10.31 4.96
C GLU A 123 4.30 10.51 6.19
N GLN A 124 4.83 9.43 6.77
CA GLN A 124 5.75 9.50 7.91
C GLN A 124 7.06 10.21 7.55
N ALA A 125 7.63 9.93 6.37
CA ALA A 125 8.83 10.61 5.87
C ALA A 125 8.54 12.06 5.50
N VAL A 126 7.45 12.31 4.79
CA VAL A 126 7.05 13.66 4.34
C VAL A 126 6.80 14.59 5.52
N LYS A 127 6.17 14.13 6.61
CA LYS A 127 6.00 14.88 7.87
C LYS A 127 7.33 15.28 8.54
N LYS A 128 8.44 14.60 8.18
CA LYS A 128 9.80 14.92 8.64
C LYS A 128 10.59 15.77 7.63
N GLY A 129 9.94 16.30 6.59
CA GLY A 129 10.55 17.12 5.57
C GLY A 129 11.38 16.35 4.54
N LEU A 130 11.16 15.04 4.42
CA LEU A 130 11.91 14.14 3.55
C LEU A 130 11.07 13.73 2.34
N MET A 131 11.74 13.50 1.20
CA MET A 131 11.15 12.81 0.04
C MET A 131 11.25 11.31 0.25
N VAL A 132 10.34 10.55 -0.36
CA VAL A 132 10.29 9.10 -0.22
C VAL A 132 9.76 8.43 -1.46
N MET A 133 10.34 7.28 -1.81
CA MET A 133 9.76 6.30 -2.73
C MET A 133 9.57 4.99 -1.98
N VAL A 134 8.42 4.35 -2.18
CA VAL A 134 8.09 3.05 -1.59
C VAL A 134 7.62 2.11 -2.68
N PHE A 135 8.20 0.93 -2.71
CA PHE A 135 7.87 -0.14 -3.65
C PHE A 135 7.51 -1.41 -2.88
N THR A 136 6.53 -2.14 -3.37
CA THR A 136 6.20 -3.48 -2.87
C THR A 136 5.61 -4.32 -3.98
N ASN A 137 5.92 -5.61 -3.99
CA ASN A 137 5.24 -6.54 -4.87
C ASN A 137 3.99 -7.12 -4.18
N ALA A 138 3.19 -7.86 -4.95
CA ALA A 138 1.92 -8.41 -4.51
C ALA A 138 1.63 -9.74 -5.23
N PRO A 139 0.63 -10.52 -4.76
CA PRO A 139 0.20 -11.74 -5.44
C PRO A 139 -0.18 -11.51 -6.90
N PRO A 140 0.00 -12.53 -7.78
CA PRO A 140 -0.32 -12.42 -9.20
C PRO A 140 -1.74 -11.91 -9.46
N ALA A 141 -1.84 -10.86 -10.26
CA ALA A 141 -3.10 -10.24 -10.66
C ALA A 141 -3.01 -9.65 -12.08
N VAL A 142 -1.83 -9.16 -12.47
CA VAL A 142 -1.59 -8.45 -13.73
C VAL A 142 -0.75 -9.34 -14.64
N ALA A 143 -1.18 -9.47 -15.90
CA ALA A 143 -0.39 -10.16 -16.90
C ALA A 143 0.72 -9.24 -17.43
N PRO A 144 1.93 -9.76 -17.66
CA PRO A 144 2.89 -9.09 -18.54
C PRO A 144 2.25 -8.77 -19.89
N HIS A 145 2.67 -7.68 -20.51
CA HIS A 145 2.16 -7.33 -21.86
C HIS A 145 2.40 -8.47 -22.84
N GLY A 146 1.35 -8.91 -23.52
CA GLY A 146 1.39 -10.07 -24.44
C GLY A 146 1.16 -11.44 -23.77
N ALA A 147 1.07 -11.53 -22.42
CA ALA A 147 0.83 -12.79 -21.73
C ALA A 147 -0.65 -13.01 -21.43
N LEU A 148 -1.07 -14.29 -21.44
CA LEU A 148 -2.41 -14.73 -21.04
C LEU A 148 -2.52 -15.13 -19.57
N LYS A 149 -1.42 -15.09 -18.82
CA LYS A 149 -1.38 -15.50 -17.42
C LYS A 149 -0.85 -14.37 -16.54
N SER A 150 -1.51 -14.14 -15.41
CA SER A 150 -1.04 -13.21 -14.40
C SER A 150 0.31 -13.66 -13.83
N LEU A 151 1.26 -12.76 -13.76
CA LEU A 151 2.57 -12.98 -13.14
C LEU A 151 2.87 -11.93 -12.09
N PHE A 152 2.68 -10.65 -12.44
CA PHE A 152 2.92 -9.55 -11.52
C PHE A 152 1.70 -9.31 -10.63
N GLY A 153 1.95 -8.82 -9.42
CA GLY A 153 0.91 -8.24 -8.59
C GLY A 153 0.48 -6.87 -9.12
N THR A 154 -0.33 -6.17 -8.33
CA THR A 154 -0.65 -4.76 -8.59
C THR A 154 0.56 -3.85 -8.40
N ASN A 155 1.62 -4.35 -7.81
CA ASN A 155 2.98 -3.80 -7.69
C ASN A 155 3.01 -2.28 -7.56
N PRO A 156 2.46 -1.70 -6.46
CA PRO A 156 2.28 -0.26 -6.36
C PRO A 156 3.60 0.49 -6.28
N ILE A 157 3.58 1.69 -6.84
CA ILE A 157 4.62 2.71 -6.68
C ILE A 157 4.05 3.82 -5.81
N CYS A 158 4.76 4.19 -4.76
CA CYS A 158 4.43 5.37 -3.98
C CYS A 158 5.59 6.36 -3.99
N PHE A 159 5.27 7.62 -4.27
CA PHE A 159 6.18 8.75 -4.17
C PHE A 159 5.58 9.81 -3.25
N GLY A 160 6.35 10.27 -2.28
CA GLY A 160 5.95 11.34 -1.37
C GLY A 160 6.99 12.45 -1.28
N THR A 161 6.53 13.70 -1.20
CA THR A 161 7.40 14.85 -0.98
C THR A 161 6.70 15.93 -0.16
N PRO A 162 7.43 16.68 0.71
CA PRO A 162 6.89 17.85 1.37
C PRO A 162 6.59 18.93 0.32
N THR A 163 5.52 19.70 0.55
CA THR A 163 5.09 20.78 -0.35
C THR A 163 5.35 22.16 0.25
N GLY A 164 5.94 22.21 1.44
CA GLY A 164 6.00 23.45 2.23
C GLY A 164 4.63 23.96 2.71
N SER A 165 3.59 23.12 2.60
CA SER A 165 2.24 23.37 3.13
C SER A 165 1.78 22.18 4.00
N LYS A 166 0.58 22.30 4.60
CA LYS A 166 -0.01 21.21 5.41
C LYS A 166 -0.43 19.99 4.56
N VAL A 167 -0.63 20.17 3.26
CA VAL A 167 -1.09 19.12 2.35
C VAL A 167 0.11 18.51 1.64
N PRO A 168 0.49 17.25 1.92
CA PRO A 168 1.62 16.62 1.27
C PRO A 168 1.31 16.26 -0.19
N PHE A 169 2.34 16.17 -1.02
CA PHE A 169 2.23 15.48 -2.30
C PHE A 169 2.49 13.98 -2.05
N ILE A 170 1.51 13.14 -2.28
CA ILE A 170 1.64 11.68 -2.16
C ILE A 170 0.93 11.02 -3.34
N LEU A 171 1.71 10.52 -4.28
CA LEU A 171 1.26 9.61 -5.32
C LEU A 171 1.38 8.18 -4.77
N ASP A 172 0.27 7.48 -4.62
CA ASP A 172 0.21 6.08 -4.20
C ASP A 172 -0.74 5.34 -5.14
N THR A 173 -0.18 4.62 -6.10
CA THR A 173 -0.91 4.04 -7.22
C THR A 173 -0.45 2.62 -7.52
N SER A 174 -1.41 1.76 -7.90
CA SER A 174 -1.11 0.45 -8.47
C SER A 174 -0.72 0.57 -9.95
N ILE A 175 -0.02 -0.45 -10.46
CA ILE A 175 0.29 -0.55 -11.90
C ILE A 175 -0.84 -1.21 -12.69
N SER A 176 -1.88 -1.73 -12.04
CA SER A 176 -3.06 -2.29 -12.72
C SER A 176 -4.06 -1.22 -13.12
N MET A 177 -4.71 -1.40 -14.29
CA MET A 177 -5.81 -0.52 -14.75
C MET A 177 -7.00 -0.53 -13.80
N ILE A 178 -7.26 -1.65 -13.12
CA ILE A 178 -8.35 -1.82 -12.18
C ILE A 178 -7.89 -2.64 -10.96
N ASN A 179 -8.43 -2.33 -9.80
CA ASN A 179 -8.20 -3.12 -8.59
C ASN A 179 -9.07 -4.40 -8.62
N ARG A 180 -8.49 -5.58 -8.33
CA ARG A 180 -9.22 -6.85 -8.30
C ARG A 180 -10.41 -6.83 -7.34
N GLY A 181 -10.33 -6.07 -6.26
CA GLY A 181 -11.46 -5.85 -5.36
C GLY A 181 -12.65 -5.18 -6.03
N LYS A 182 -12.41 -4.20 -6.92
CA LYS A 182 -13.48 -3.56 -7.70
C LYS A 182 -14.14 -4.54 -8.67
N ILE A 183 -13.37 -5.43 -9.30
CA ILE A 183 -13.93 -6.47 -10.18
C ILE A 183 -14.83 -7.42 -9.38
N ARG A 184 -14.40 -7.83 -8.18
CA ARG A 184 -15.20 -8.69 -7.30
C ARG A 184 -16.51 -8.01 -6.85
N VAL A 185 -16.46 -6.71 -6.56
CA VAL A 185 -17.68 -5.94 -6.24
C VAL A 185 -18.62 -5.90 -7.43
N ALA A 186 -18.11 -5.55 -8.62
CA ALA A 186 -18.90 -5.52 -9.85
C ALA A 186 -19.55 -6.89 -10.16
N ALA A 187 -18.78 -7.99 -9.96
CA ALA A 187 -19.31 -9.35 -10.15
C ALA A 187 -20.46 -9.69 -9.20
N ARG A 188 -20.37 -9.23 -7.94
CA ARG A 188 -21.42 -9.44 -6.94
C ARG A 188 -22.67 -8.60 -7.21
N GLU A 189 -22.46 -7.37 -7.69
CA GLU A 189 -23.54 -6.41 -7.96
C GLU A 189 -24.13 -6.56 -9.37
N GLY A 190 -23.58 -7.47 -10.20
CA GLY A 190 -24.04 -7.68 -11.58
C GLY A 190 -23.75 -6.50 -12.50
N THR A 191 -22.82 -5.62 -12.15
CA THR A 191 -22.45 -4.44 -12.94
C THR A 191 -21.24 -4.72 -13.83
N LYS A 192 -21.11 -4.00 -14.95
CA LYS A 192 -19.97 -4.11 -15.85
C LYS A 192 -18.75 -3.40 -15.28
N ILE A 193 -17.55 -3.89 -15.62
CA ILE A 193 -16.30 -3.18 -15.43
C ILE A 193 -15.99 -2.30 -16.67
N PRO A 194 -15.14 -1.27 -16.54
CA PRO A 194 -14.72 -0.46 -17.69
C PRO A 194 -14.07 -1.31 -18.79
N GLU A 195 -14.18 -0.83 -20.02
CA GLU A 195 -13.48 -1.42 -21.17
C GLU A 195 -11.95 -1.21 -21.05
N GLY A 196 -11.16 -2.12 -21.63
CA GLY A 196 -9.69 -2.00 -21.68
C GLY A 196 -8.97 -2.26 -20.35
N VAL A 197 -9.64 -2.79 -19.31
CA VAL A 197 -9.01 -3.02 -17.99
C VAL A 197 -8.68 -4.49 -17.72
N ALA A 198 -9.28 -5.43 -18.48
CA ALA A 198 -9.09 -6.86 -18.28
C ALA A 198 -9.31 -7.65 -19.58
N LEU A 199 -8.71 -8.84 -19.65
CA LEU A 199 -8.98 -9.87 -20.65
C LEU A 199 -9.66 -11.06 -19.98
N ASP A 200 -10.46 -11.81 -20.75
CA ASP A 200 -10.97 -13.10 -20.33
C ASP A 200 -9.88 -14.19 -20.40
N LYS A 201 -10.22 -15.44 -20.04
CA LYS A 201 -9.28 -16.57 -20.08
C LYS A 201 -8.75 -16.93 -21.46
N PHE A 202 -9.39 -16.43 -22.51
CA PHE A 202 -8.99 -16.62 -23.91
C PHE A 202 -8.20 -15.43 -24.47
N GLY A 203 -7.92 -14.40 -23.66
CA GLY A 203 -7.19 -13.20 -24.08
C GLY A 203 -8.03 -12.15 -24.80
N LYS A 204 -9.37 -12.29 -24.81
CA LYS A 204 -10.27 -11.30 -25.41
C LYS A 204 -10.61 -10.19 -24.42
N PRO A 205 -10.63 -8.91 -24.83
CA PRO A 205 -11.12 -7.81 -24.00
C PRO A 205 -12.52 -8.11 -23.42
N THR A 206 -12.73 -7.82 -22.15
CA THR A 206 -14.01 -8.08 -21.50
C THR A 206 -14.42 -6.98 -20.55
N THR A 207 -15.71 -6.66 -20.54
CA THR A 207 -16.40 -5.83 -19.54
C THR A 207 -17.20 -6.68 -18.54
N ASP A 208 -17.24 -7.99 -18.73
CA ASP A 208 -17.88 -8.93 -17.80
C ASP A 208 -16.94 -9.21 -16.61
N PRO A 209 -17.32 -8.84 -15.38
CA PRO A 209 -16.45 -9.02 -14.23
C PRO A 209 -16.19 -10.51 -13.88
N LYS A 210 -17.10 -11.43 -14.18
CA LYS A 210 -16.91 -12.86 -13.95
C LYS A 210 -15.83 -13.41 -14.88
N LYS A 211 -15.91 -13.09 -16.18
CA LYS A 211 -14.88 -13.44 -17.17
C LYS A 211 -13.53 -12.80 -16.86
N ALA A 212 -13.52 -11.56 -16.38
CA ALA A 212 -12.31 -10.88 -15.96
C ALA A 212 -11.65 -11.50 -14.72
N LEU A 213 -12.42 -12.10 -13.80
CA LEU A 213 -11.89 -12.84 -12.64
C LEU A 213 -11.26 -14.17 -13.03
N GLU A 214 -11.72 -14.81 -14.08
CA GLU A 214 -11.14 -16.03 -14.67
C GLU A 214 -9.89 -15.72 -15.55
N GLY A 215 -9.81 -14.51 -16.05
CA GLY A 215 -8.75 -14.03 -16.92
C GLY A 215 -7.70 -13.19 -16.19
N VAL A 216 -7.26 -12.12 -16.81
CA VAL A 216 -6.16 -11.29 -16.33
C VAL A 216 -6.48 -9.80 -16.33
N GLN A 217 -5.96 -9.09 -15.34
CA GLN A 217 -5.96 -7.63 -15.32
C GLN A 217 -4.86 -7.07 -16.24
N LEU A 218 -5.13 -5.95 -16.87
CA LEU A 218 -4.16 -5.27 -17.71
C LEU A 218 -3.35 -4.23 -16.90
N PRO A 219 -2.05 -4.06 -17.23
CA PRO A 219 -1.25 -2.98 -16.68
C PRO A 219 -1.68 -1.63 -17.27
N ILE A 220 -1.50 -0.55 -16.51
CA ILE A 220 -1.65 0.81 -17.03
C ILE A 220 -0.74 1.01 -18.24
N ALA A 221 -1.15 1.80 -19.23
CA ALA A 221 -0.34 2.14 -20.41
C ALA A 221 0.32 0.92 -21.13
N GLY A 222 -0.32 -0.25 -21.09
CA GLY A 222 0.11 -1.44 -21.82
C GLY A 222 1.55 -1.87 -21.53
N PHE A 223 2.40 -1.95 -22.55
CA PHE A 223 3.81 -2.36 -22.44
C PHE A 223 4.60 -1.54 -21.40
N ARG A 224 4.38 -0.21 -21.36
CA ARG A 224 5.10 0.67 -20.40
C ARG A 224 4.76 0.32 -18.95
N GLY A 225 3.49 0.12 -18.66
CA GLY A 225 3.06 -0.30 -17.33
C GLY A 225 3.51 -1.70 -16.96
N SER A 226 3.57 -2.62 -17.94
CA SER A 226 4.17 -3.94 -17.76
C SER A 226 5.64 -3.83 -17.35
N GLY A 227 6.41 -2.96 -18.00
CA GLY A 227 7.78 -2.65 -17.62
C GLY A 227 7.90 -2.08 -16.19
N LEU A 228 7.00 -1.17 -15.81
CA LEU A 228 6.95 -0.65 -14.44
C LEU A 228 6.62 -1.74 -13.41
N ALA A 229 5.66 -2.63 -13.70
CA ALA A 229 5.32 -3.75 -12.82
C ALA A 229 6.50 -4.69 -12.61
N TRP A 230 7.26 -4.95 -13.67
CA TRP A 230 8.49 -5.75 -13.62
C TRP A 230 9.59 -5.07 -12.82
N MET A 231 9.83 -3.78 -13.05
CA MET A 231 10.75 -2.97 -12.26
C MET A 231 10.44 -3.06 -10.76
N VAL A 232 9.16 -2.93 -10.38
CA VAL A 232 8.75 -3.06 -8.96
C VAL A 232 9.01 -4.48 -8.45
N ASP A 233 8.74 -5.53 -9.23
CA ASP A 233 9.03 -6.92 -8.83
C ASP A 233 10.54 -7.14 -8.61
N ILE A 234 11.40 -6.55 -9.46
CA ILE A 234 12.85 -6.58 -9.29
C ILE A 234 13.25 -5.85 -8.00
N LEU A 235 12.78 -4.62 -7.80
CA LEU A 235 13.15 -3.79 -6.65
C LEU A 235 12.63 -4.34 -5.32
N SER A 236 11.43 -4.91 -5.32
CA SER A 236 10.78 -5.38 -4.08
C SER A 236 10.98 -6.88 -3.84
N GLY A 237 11.09 -7.68 -4.88
CA GLY A 237 11.24 -9.13 -4.78
C GLY A 237 12.70 -9.55 -4.91
N VAL A 238 13.28 -9.39 -6.10
CA VAL A 238 14.63 -9.90 -6.42
C VAL A 238 15.69 -9.23 -5.53
N LEU A 239 15.73 -7.89 -5.52
CA LEU A 239 16.74 -7.13 -4.80
C LEU A 239 16.68 -7.36 -3.28
N THR A 240 15.50 -7.50 -2.72
CA THR A 240 15.30 -7.62 -1.27
C THR A 240 15.48 -9.03 -0.74
N GLY A 241 15.44 -10.06 -1.59
CA GLY A 241 15.38 -11.48 -1.21
C GLY A 241 13.96 -11.92 -0.84
N GLY A 242 12.94 -11.15 -1.23
CA GLY A 242 11.53 -11.54 -1.14
C GLY A 242 11.10 -12.44 -2.29
N ASN A 243 9.88 -12.97 -2.23
CA ASN A 243 9.28 -13.70 -3.34
C ASN A 243 9.08 -12.76 -4.54
N HIS A 244 9.28 -13.29 -5.74
CA HIS A 244 9.18 -12.57 -7.02
C HIS A 244 8.62 -13.49 -8.10
N ALA A 245 8.37 -12.95 -9.29
CA ALA A 245 7.94 -13.72 -10.46
C ALA A 245 6.73 -14.64 -10.15
N GLY A 246 5.70 -14.06 -9.54
CA GLY A 246 4.45 -14.76 -9.27
C GLY A 246 4.43 -15.69 -8.05
N ARG A 247 5.52 -15.77 -7.27
CA ARG A 247 5.62 -16.66 -6.09
C ARG A 247 5.00 -16.08 -4.82
N VAL A 248 4.57 -14.81 -4.82
CA VAL A 248 3.86 -14.22 -3.68
C VAL A 248 2.48 -14.88 -3.56
N LYS A 249 2.22 -15.48 -2.40
CA LYS A 249 0.98 -16.24 -2.14
C LYS A 249 -0.24 -15.35 -1.98
N ASP A 250 -1.39 -15.80 -2.49
CA ASP A 250 -2.66 -15.08 -2.30
C ASP A 250 -3.01 -15.03 -0.80
N PRO A 251 -3.30 -13.85 -0.25
CA PRO A 251 -3.51 -13.70 1.18
C PRO A 251 -4.81 -14.34 1.70
N PHE A 252 -5.78 -14.62 0.82
CA PHE A 252 -7.09 -15.14 1.20
C PHE A 252 -7.24 -16.64 1.01
N THR A 253 -6.52 -17.22 0.05
CA THR A 253 -6.74 -18.60 -0.40
C THR A 253 -5.52 -19.49 -0.26
N ASP A 254 -4.30 -18.93 -0.18
CA ASP A 254 -3.08 -19.73 -0.07
C ASP A 254 -2.45 -19.58 1.32
N PHE A 255 -2.67 -20.62 2.13
CA PHE A 255 -2.10 -20.77 3.47
C PHE A 255 -0.98 -21.82 3.55
N SER A 256 -0.40 -22.23 2.41
CA SER A 256 0.68 -23.21 2.37
C SER A 256 2.02 -22.70 2.93
N GLY A 257 2.08 -21.42 3.32
CA GLY A 257 3.25 -20.81 3.98
C GLY A 257 3.21 -19.28 3.95
N PRO A 258 4.27 -18.64 4.45
CA PRO A 258 4.41 -17.19 4.44
C PRO A 258 4.36 -16.58 3.04
N GLN A 259 3.95 -15.33 2.93
CA GLN A 259 3.93 -14.60 1.65
C GLN A 259 5.33 -14.21 1.18
N ASN A 260 6.23 -13.93 2.11
CA ASN A 260 7.57 -13.38 1.86
C ASN A 260 7.52 -12.22 0.85
N ILE A 261 6.61 -11.27 1.09
CA ILE A 261 6.56 -10.03 0.30
C ILE A 261 7.80 -9.20 0.61
N GLY A 262 8.42 -8.67 -0.45
CA GLY A 262 9.50 -7.72 -0.32
C GLY A 262 9.01 -6.27 -0.42
N HIS A 263 9.73 -5.36 0.24
CA HIS A 263 9.50 -3.93 0.15
C HIS A 263 10.82 -3.19 0.01
N LEU A 264 10.81 -2.06 -0.70
CA LEU A 264 11.94 -1.15 -0.77
C LEU A 264 11.51 0.25 -0.38
N PHE A 265 12.21 0.83 0.59
CA PHE A 265 12.02 2.19 1.06
C PHE A 265 13.26 3.01 0.71
N PHE A 266 13.08 4.05 -0.09
CA PHE A 266 14.10 5.01 -0.45
C PHE A 266 13.70 6.39 0.08
N VAL A 267 14.48 6.96 1.00
CA VAL A 267 14.20 8.25 1.63
C VAL A 267 15.36 9.20 1.34
N LEU A 268 15.05 10.45 1.00
CA LEU A 268 16.01 11.45 0.57
C LEU A 268 15.73 12.80 1.27
N LYS A 269 16.79 13.49 1.70
CA LYS A 269 16.73 14.84 2.22
C LYS A 269 16.82 15.84 1.05
N PRO A 270 15.72 16.50 0.62
CA PRO A 270 15.71 17.28 -0.61
C PRO A 270 16.59 18.54 -0.53
N ASN A 271 16.80 19.08 0.67
CA ASN A 271 17.58 20.29 0.88
C ASN A 271 19.08 20.14 0.58
N LEU A 272 19.56 18.93 0.39
CA LEU A 272 20.96 18.69 -0.01
C LEU A 272 21.32 19.28 -1.38
N PHE A 273 20.33 19.36 -2.28
CA PHE A 273 20.57 19.81 -3.67
C PHE A 273 20.28 21.29 -3.87
N VAL A 274 19.22 21.80 -3.22
CA VAL A 274 18.73 23.18 -3.48
C VAL A 274 18.56 24.00 -2.20
N GLY A 275 19.11 23.53 -1.08
CA GLY A 275 19.02 24.20 0.20
C GLY A 275 17.60 24.49 0.64
N ASN A 276 17.39 25.62 1.28
CA ASN A 276 16.09 26.06 1.78
C ASN A 276 15.10 26.47 0.67
N SER A 277 15.55 26.54 -0.60
CA SER A 277 14.67 26.90 -1.71
C SER A 277 13.71 25.78 -2.12
N PHE A 278 13.92 24.51 -1.69
CA PHE A 278 13.11 23.39 -2.08
C PHE A 278 11.60 23.62 -1.89
N ASN A 279 11.19 24.07 -0.69
CA ASN A 279 9.79 24.31 -0.38
C ASN A 279 9.19 25.46 -1.21
N LYS A 280 9.96 26.47 -1.58
CA LYS A 280 9.52 27.55 -2.46
C LYS A 280 9.30 27.02 -3.88
N ARG A 281 10.25 26.23 -4.40
CA ARG A 281 10.19 25.65 -5.75
C ARG A 281 9.01 24.70 -5.92
N ILE A 282 8.77 23.80 -4.95
CA ILE A 282 7.62 22.88 -5.04
C ILE A 282 6.27 23.60 -4.91
N LYS A 283 6.18 24.65 -4.08
CA LYS A 283 4.98 25.51 -4.01
C LYS A 283 4.72 26.20 -5.35
N ASP A 284 5.77 26.74 -5.97
CA ASP A 284 5.66 27.40 -7.27
C ASP A 284 5.21 26.42 -8.36
N ASN A 285 5.80 25.23 -8.41
CA ASN A 285 5.40 24.14 -9.32
C ASN A 285 3.90 23.81 -9.16
N ILE A 286 3.44 23.56 -7.92
CA ILE A 286 2.03 23.27 -7.64
C ILE A 286 1.13 24.45 -8.06
N LYS A 287 1.53 25.69 -7.75
CA LYS A 287 0.77 26.91 -8.10
C LYS A 287 0.62 27.04 -9.62
N THR A 288 1.71 26.79 -10.37
CA THR A 288 1.71 26.85 -11.83
C THR A 288 0.72 25.86 -12.42
N ILE A 289 0.76 24.59 -11.99
CA ILE A 289 -0.17 23.53 -12.44
C ILE A 289 -1.62 23.90 -12.12
N LYS A 290 -1.90 24.40 -10.91
CA LYS A 290 -3.26 24.74 -10.48
C LYS A 290 -3.85 25.96 -11.20
N LYS A 291 -3.02 26.81 -11.80
CA LYS A 291 -3.45 27.97 -12.60
C LYS A 291 -3.80 27.63 -14.05
N LEU A 292 -3.48 26.42 -14.53
CA LEU A 292 -3.78 26.03 -15.90
C LEU A 292 -5.28 26.10 -16.19
N PRO A 293 -5.68 26.41 -17.44
CA PRO A 293 -7.07 26.34 -17.87
C PRO A 293 -7.67 24.98 -17.57
N LYS A 294 -8.89 24.95 -17.07
CA LYS A 294 -9.60 23.74 -16.70
C LYS A 294 -10.52 23.27 -17.80
N ILE A 295 -10.59 21.99 -18.03
CA ILE A 295 -11.62 21.41 -18.91
C ILE A 295 -13.01 21.62 -18.31
N LYS A 296 -14.04 21.69 -19.17
CA LYS A 296 -15.43 21.88 -18.73
C LYS A 296 -15.83 20.88 -17.65
N GLY A 297 -16.44 21.36 -16.58
CA GLY A 297 -16.89 20.54 -15.44
C GLY A 297 -15.85 20.28 -14.35
N VAL A 298 -14.57 20.60 -14.55
CA VAL A 298 -13.53 20.49 -13.53
C VAL A 298 -13.48 21.74 -12.67
N LYS A 299 -13.80 21.60 -11.37
CA LYS A 299 -13.79 22.72 -10.41
C LYS A 299 -12.36 23.13 -10.01
N GLU A 300 -11.49 22.17 -9.78
CA GLU A 300 -10.12 22.37 -9.30
C GLU A 300 -9.17 21.31 -9.87
N ILE A 301 -7.95 21.70 -10.27
CA ILE A 301 -6.86 20.77 -10.60
C ILE A 301 -6.22 20.33 -9.28
N LEU A 302 -6.40 19.04 -8.95
CA LEU A 302 -5.84 18.44 -7.74
C LEU A 302 -4.48 17.82 -8.04
N TYR A 303 -3.54 17.95 -7.11
CA TYR A 303 -2.31 17.17 -7.15
C TYR A 303 -2.43 15.89 -6.30
N PRO A 304 -1.62 14.86 -6.57
CA PRO A 304 -1.64 13.60 -5.83
C PRO A 304 -1.53 13.79 -4.31
N GLY A 305 -2.41 13.13 -3.56
CA GLY A 305 -2.49 13.25 -2.10
C GLY A 305 -3.53 14.25 -1.60
N GLN A 306 -3.84 15.32 -2.34
CA GLN A 306 -4.76 16.38 -1.90
C GLN A 306 -6.15 15.85 -1.57
N SER A 307 -6.73 15.02 -2.43
CA SER A 307 -8.05 14.41 -2.20
C SER A 307 -8.04 13.49 -0.97
N LYS A 308 -7.03 12.63 -0.82
CA LYS A 308 -6.90 11.73 0.35
C LYS A 308 -6.76 12.54 1.65
N PHE A 309 -5.96 13.60 1.65
CA PHE A 309 -5.80 14.50 2.80
C PHE A 309 -7.11 15.19 3.20
N ASN A 310 -7.87 15.69 2.23
CA ASN A 310 -9.17 16.32 2.49
C ASN A 310 -10.18 15.32 3.07
N ARG A 311 -10.21 14.09 2.54
CA ARG A 311 -11.04 13.00 3.10
C ARG A 311 -10.62 12.66 4.52
N PHE A 312 -9.33 12.51 4.78
CA PHE A 312 -8.81 12.25 6.12
C PHE A 312 -9.31 13.29 7.12
N LYS A 313 -9.16 14.59 6.81
CA LYS A 313 -9.64 15.68 7.68
C LYS A 313 -11.15 15.64 7.90
N SER A 314 -11.92 15.37 6.85
CA SER A 314 -13.37 15.26 6.94
C SER A 314 -13.78 14.07 7.80
N ASN A 315 -13.18 12.90 7.56
CA ASN A 315 -13.53 11.65 8.21
C ASN A 315 -13.09 11.56 9.67
N LEU A 316 -12.04 12.31 10.08
CA LEU A 316 -11.67 12.45 11.49
C LEU A 316 -12.80 13.01 12.36
N LYS A 317 -13.64 13.87 11.78
CA LYS A 317 -14.76 14.52 12.46
C LYS A 317 -16.06 13.71 12.42
N LYS A 318 -16.08 12.63 11.65
CA LYS A 318 -17.26 11.79 11.40
C LYS A 318 -17.07 10.40 11.98
N GLU A 319 -18.15 9.69 12.12
CA GLU A 319 -18.11 8.24 12.33
C GLU A 319 -17.71 7.53 11.04
N ILE A 320 -16.91 6.49 11.18
CA ILE A 320 -16.58 5.60 10.07
C ILE A 320 -17.81 4.72 9.82
N ASN A 321 -18.29 4.75 8.58
CA ASN A 321 -19.36 3.85 8.14
C ASN A 321 -18.76 2.48 7.84
N ILE A 322 -19.24 1.46 8.54
CA ILE A 322 -18.74 0.08 8.44
C ILE A 322 -19.82 -0.75 7.74
N SER A 323 -19.44 -1.46 6.70
CA SER A 323 -20.37 -2.35 6.00
C SER A 323 -20.84 -3.49 6.90
N LYS A 324 -22.07 -4.02 6.65
CA LYS A 324 -22.63 -5.14 7.41
C LYS A 324 -21.70 -6.36 7.45
N ALA A 325 -20.99 -6.64 6.35
CA ALA A 325 -20.04 -7.75 6.28
C ALA A 325 -18.84 -7.54 7.23
N VAL A 326 -18.26 -6.34 7.25
CA VAL A 326 -17.14 -6.00 8.14
C VAL A 326 -17.59 -5.96 9.61
N LEU A 327 -18.82 -5.53 9.90
CA LEU A 327 -19.38 -5.61 11.26
C LEU A 327 -19.46 -7.06 11.76
N LYS A 328 -19.99 -7.98 10.94
CA LYS A 328 -20.00 -9.41 11.27
C LYS A 328 -18.60 -9.98 11.52
N ASP A 329 -17.64 -9.61 10.69
CA ASP A 329 -16.24 -10.02 10.89
C ASP A 329 -15.69 -9.49 12.23
N LEU A 330 -15.97 -8.22 12.59
CA LEU A 330 -15.55 -7.64 13.85
C LEU A 330 -16.18 -8.35 15.06
N GLU A 331 -17.48 -8.59 15.04
CA GLU A 331 -18.22 -9.32 16.09
C GLU A 331 -17.64 -10.73 16.29
N TYR A 332 -17.43 -11.46 15.18
CA TYR A 332 -16.80 -12.78 15.22
C TYR A 332 -15.40 -12.74 15.82
N LEU A 333 -14.54 -11.80 15.41
CA LEU A 333 -13.17 -11.69 15.92
C LEU A 333 -13.11 -11.21 17.38
N GLN A 334 -14.15 -10.56 17.87
CA GLN A 334 -14.27 -10.19 19.27
C GLN A 334 -14.79 -11.34 20.15
N SER A 335 -15.55 -12.28 19.60
CA SER A 335 -16.12 -13.41 20.34
C SER A 335 -15.14 -14.57 20.56
N ILE A 336 -14.10 -14.68 19.74
CA ILE A 336 -12.99 -15.63 19.91
C ILE A 336 -12.04 -15.12 21.02
#